data_bb4e5302fd08f6672b1911027ff46ff4
#
_entry.id   bb4e5302fd08f6672b1911027ff46ff4
#
_cell.length_a   1.000
_cell.length_b   1.000
_cell.length_c   1.000
_cell.angle_alpha   90.00
_cell.angle_beta   90.00
_cell.angle_gamma   90.00
#
_symmetry.space_group_name_H-M   'P 1'
#
loop_
_entity.id
_entity.type
_entity.pdbx_description
1 polymer ?
#
loop_
_entity_poly.entity_id
_entity_poly.type
_entity_poly.pdbx_seq_one_letter_code
_entity_poly.pdbx_strand_id
1 'polypeptide(L)' 'LTSGNLMLLALLKVGFTSSELMFTFDCEMNSIFTKKRRLRGILSLDTNDKLEEFVALY' A
#
# COMPACT_ATOMS: atom_id res chain seq x y z
N LEU A 1 -7.13 6.85 -9.45
CA LEU A 1 -6.11 6.76 -8.39
C LEU A 1 -5.31 8.04 -8.28
N THR A 2 -5.01 8.44 -7.06
CA THR A 2 -4.11 9.58 -6.84
C THR A 2 -2.66 9.14 -7.09
N SER A 3 -1.78 10.12 -7.33
CA SER A 3 -0.36 9.81 -7.52
C SER A 3 0.26 9.13 -6.29
N GLY A 4 -0.20 9.49 -5.08
CA GLY A 4 0.25 8.82 -3.86
C GLY A 4 -0.14 7.35 -3.81
N ASN A 5 -1.35 7.02 -4.26
CA ASN A 5 -1.80 5.63 -4.32
C ASN A 5 -1.05 4.83 -5.38
N LEU A 6 -0.77 5.43 -6.52
CA LEU A 6 0.02 4.79 -7.57
C LEU A 6 1.45 4.53 -7.09
N MET A 7 2.05 5.47 -6.38
CA MET A 7 3.37 5.30 -5.80
C MET A 7 3.38 4.16 -4.78
N LEU A 8 2.37 4.09 -3.92
CA LEU A 8 2.27 3.01 -2.93
C LEU A 8 2.17 1.65 -3.62
N LEU A 9 1.33 1.52 -4.65
CA LEU A 9 1.22 0.29 -5.43
C LEU A 9 2.57 -0.13 -6.01
N ALA A 10 3.27 0.81 -6.63
CA ALA A 10 4.57 0.53 -7.26
C ALA A 10 5.58 0.04 -6.23
N LEU A 11 5.65 0.68 -5.07
CA LEU A 11 6.60 0.31 -4.02
C LEU A 11 6.26 -1.06 -3.42
N LEU A 12 4.98 -1.36 -3.24
CA LEU A 12 4.56 -2.67 -2.77
C LEU A 12 4.92 -3.76 -3.77
N LYS A 13 4.78 -3.49 -5.05
CA LYS A 13 5.13 -4.44 -6.11
C LYS A 13 6.62 -4.75 -6.13
N VAL A 14 7.45 -3.75 -5.84
CA VAL A 14 8.91 -3.92 -5.75
C VAL A 14 9.30 -4.71 -4.50
N GLY A 15 8.43 -4.76 -3.49
CA GLY A 15 8.67 -5.53 -2.28
C GLY A 15 9.08 -4.69 -1.08
N PHE A 16 8.71 -3.41 -1.07
CA PHE A 16 9.01 -2.55 0.08
C PHE A 16 8.28 -3.03 1.33
N THR A 17 9.02 -3.08 2.44
CA THR A 17 8.42 -3.37 3.74
C THR A 17 7.72 -2.14 4.30
N SER A 18 6.91 -2.35 5.35
CA SER A 18 6.25 -1.21 6.02
C SER A 18 7.27 -0.21 6.57
N SER A 19 8.38 -0.69 7.09
CA SER A 19 9.45 0.19 7.59
C SER A 19 10.04 1.05 6.46
N GLU A 20 10.25 0.47 5.30
CA GLU A 20 10.75 1.19 4.14
C GLU A 20 9.73 2.22 3.65
N LEU A 21 8.44 1.87 3.69
CA LEU A 21 7.37 2.80 3.32
C LEU A 21 7.29 3.98 4.28
N MET A 22 7.45 3.74 5.59
CA MET A 22 7.48 4.82 6.57
C MET A 22 8.60 5.81 6.28
N PHE A 23 9.76 5.33 5.93
CA PHE A 23 10.89 6.17 5.57
C PHE A 23 10.63 6.93 4.28
N THR A 24 10.12 6.24 3.26
CA THR A 24 9.88 6.82 1.93
C THR A 24 8.82 7.92 1.98
N PHE A 25 7.73 7.71 2.73
CA PHE A 25 6.64 8.67 2.84
C PHE A 25 6.80 9.64 4.01
N ASP A 26 7.86 9.45 4.82
CA ASP A 26 8.13 10.27 6.01
C ASP A 26 6.90 10.33 6.92
N CYS A 27 6.40 9.17 7.31
CA CYS A 27 5.20 9.06 8.14
C CYS A 27 5.30 7.89 9.11
N GLU A 28 4.34 7.82 10.04
CA GLU A 28 4.27 6.77 11.04
C GLU A 28 3.59 5.51 10.51
N MET A 29 3.74 4.40 11.25
CA MET A 29 3.15 3.10 10.88
C MET A 29 1.62 3.21 10.71
N ASN A 30 0.94 3.95 11.59
CA ASN A 30 -0.51 4.13 11.50
C ASN A 30 -0.91 4.78 10.18
N SER A 31 -0.11 5.72 9.69
CA SER A 31 -0.34 6.38 8.40
C SER A 31 -0.19 5.38 7.26
N ILE A 32 0.79 4.48 7.35
CA ILE A 32 0.98 3.42 6.35
C ILE A 32 -0.23 2.48 6.33
N PHE A 33 -0.71 2.05 7.51
CA PHE A 33 -1.90 1.20 7.59
C PHE A 33 -3.12 1.89 6.97
N THR A 34 -3.29 3.17 7.24
CA THR A 34 -4.39 3.96 6.68
C THR A 34 -4.30 4.03 5.16
N LYS A 35 -3.10 4.27 4.63
CA LYS A 35 -2.87 4.32 3.18
C LYS A 35 -3.20 2.98 2.52
N LYS A 36 -2.74 1.88 3.12
CA LYS A 36 -3.03 0.53 2.60
C LYS A 36 -4.52 0.21 2.66
N ARG A 37 -5.18 0.60 3.75
CA ARG A 37 -6.62 0.38 3.92
C ARG A 37 -7.42 1.14 2.86
N ARG A 38 -7.07 2.40 2.60
CA ARG A 38 -7.73 3.19 1.58
C ARG A 38 -7.52 2.61 0.19
N LEU A 39 -6.30 2.13 -0.08
CA LEU A 39 -5.98 1.52 -1.36
C LEU A 39 -6.78 0.23 -1.57
N ARG A 40 -6.92 -0.60 -0.55
CA ARG A 40 -7.76 -1.80 -0.64
C ARG A 40 -9.20 -1.43 -0.98
N GLY A 41 -9.72 -0.36 -0.38
CA GLY A 41 -11.07 0.13 -0.68
C GLY A 41 -11.22 0.56 -2.13
N ILE A 42 -10.23 1.29 -2.65
CA ILE A 42 -10.23 1.74 -4.04
C ILE A 42 -10.20 0.56 -5.01
N LEU A 43 -9.44 -0.49 -4.67
CA LEU A 43 -9.31 -1.68 -5.49
C LEU A 43 -10.44 -2.70 -5.27
N SER A 44 -11.39 -2.36 -4.40
CA SER A 44 -12.53 -3.22 -4.05
C SER A 44 -12.10 -4.55 -3.43
N LEU A 45 -10.99 -4.54 -2.70
CA LEU A 45 -10.52 -5.73 -1.98
C LEU A 45 -11.21 -5.84 -0.62
N ASP A 46 -11.42 -7.09 -0.19
CA ASP A 46 -11.95 -7.37 1.14
C ASP A 46 -10.88 -7.03 2.20
N THR A 47 -11.33 -6.78 3.44
CA THR A 47 -10.40 -6.50 4.55
C THR A 47 -9.49 -7.69 4.85
N ASN A 48 -9.90 -8.90 4.50
CA ASN A 48 -9.10 -10.11 4.67
C ASN A 48 -8.10 -10.34 3.54
N ASP A 49 -8.23 -9.62 2.43
CA ASP A 49 -7.31 -9.76 1.31
C ASP A 49 -6.01 -9.03 1.62
N LYS A 50 -4.90 -9.69 1.33
CA LYS A 50 -3.60 -9.07 1.51
C LYS A 50 -3.26 -8.26 0.28
N LEU A 51 -3.03 -6.97 0.49
CA LEU A 51 -2.72 -6.04 -0.59
C LEU A 51 -1.46 -6.48 -1.35
N GLU A 52 -0.46 -6.97 -0.64
CA GLU A 52 0.79 -7.43 -1.21
C GLU A 52 0.58 -8.60 -2.18
N GLU A 53 -0.30 -9.52 -1.84
CA GLU A 53 -0.63 -10.65 -2.71
C GLU A 53 -1.36 -10.18 -3.98
N PHE A 54 -2.28 -9.23 -3.83
CA PHE A 54 -2.98 -8.66 -4.96
C PHE A 54 -2.02 -7.97 -5.92
N VAL A 55 -1.12 -7.16 -5.39
CA VAL A 55 -0.15 -6.41 -6.19
C VAL A 55 0.80 -7.35 -6.92
N ALA A 56 1.16 -8.46 -6.32
CA ALA A 56 2.06 -9.45 -6.92
C ALA A 56 1.48 -10.09 -8.19
N LEU A 57 0.14 -10.04 -8.37
CA LEU A 57 -0.51 -10.59 -9.56
C LEU A 57 -0.39 -9.66 -10.78
N TYR A 58 0.00 -8.44 -10.56
CA TYR A 58 0.22 -7.47 -11.63
C TYR A 58 1.70 -7.35 -11.95
#